data_c48da2862b62ba6eab39f51bfd782b29
#
_entry.id   c48da2862b62ba6eab39f51bfd782b29
#
_cell.length_a   1.000
_cell.length_b   1.000
_cell.length_c   1.000
_cell.angle_alpha   90.00
_cell.angle_beta   90.00
_cell.angle_gamma   90.00
#
_symmetry.space_group_name_H-M   'P 1'
#
loop_
_entity.id
_entity.type
_entity.pdbx_description
1 polymer ?
#
loop_
_entity_poly.entity_id
_entity_poly.type
_entity_poly.pdbx_seq_one_letter_code
_entity_poly.pdbx_strand_id
1 'polypeptide(L)'
;MKRIVVLALFIFATGCAARAQDVVGDWQGTLKVGASELRLVLHITKGDDAGLKATMDSIDQGANGIPISSISLNDSKLSFTSAAIHGSYEGTINKDATEITGTFTQGIPLPLDFTRVAKRADGQHKPAKPSDIDGSWAGVIDTGTAKLRLVFHITTTEDGLAATMDSPDQGVNGLPVTAVTRNASALKLELKQAGAVFEGKVDENLTTIDGTWSQGGGSAPLILKRAKDSVQLERRRPQIPAKPYPYRHEDVSYPSEAANITLAATLTIPPGKGPFPAVLLIAGSGRNDRDESLPTFGHSPFLVLSDYLTRKGIVVLRADKRGVGKSGGDYATATTSDFASDVKAGVAYLETRPEVDHYKIGLIGHSEGGVIAPMVASTDPGVAFIVMMAGPGVPGEDIIVEQTLLIAEAGGESHDEAEKAAAEERKILTLVEQGKDNAELAKALREVLGDKVPEATINAQIKAISSPWYREFIQYDPATALRKVACPVLALIGEKDLQVPPNQNLPAIRKALEASGNKNFEVDELPGLNHLFQPAKSGAPSEYGEIELTISPIALEKISSWILKQPPRN
;
A
#
# COMPACT_ATOMS: atom_id res chain seq x y z
N MET A 1 -37.32 20.70 -81.52
CA MET A 1 -36.36 19.90 -80.80
C MET A 1 -35.29 20.84 -80.23
N LYS A 2 -35.46 21.30 -79.01
CA LYS A 2 -34.51 22.19 -78.31
C LYS A 2 -33.79 21.36 -77.23
N ARG A 3 -32.49 21.20 -77.40
CA ARG A 3 -31.63 20.56 -76.40
C ARG A 3 -31.33 21.59 -75.31
N ILE A 4 -31.72 21.26 -74.05
CA ILE A 4 -31.37 22.02 -72.87
C ILE A 4 -30.06 21.42 -72.36
N VAL A 5 -29.02 22.25 -72.37
CA VAL A 5 -27.73 21.92 -71.74
C VAL A 5 -27.81 22.35 -70.28
N VAL A 6 -27.74 21.37 -69.32
CA VAL A 6 -27.64 21.64 -67.88
C VAL A 6 -26.19 21.78 -67.56
N LEU A 7 -25.75 22.97 -67.19
CA LEU A 7 -24.42 23.28 -66.72
C LEU A 7 -24.35 22.94 -65.20
N ALA A 8 -23.70 21.84 -64.87
CA ALA A 8 -23.45 21.47 -63.47
C ALA A 8 -22.33 22.36 -62.96
N LEU A 9 -22.67 23.24 -62.00
CA LEU A 9 -21.71 24.05 -61.27
C LEU A 9 -21.09 23.16 -60.22
N PHE A 10 -19.82 22.73 -60.40
CA PHE A 10 -19.02 22.11 -59.35
C PHE A 10 -18.52 23.22 -58.41
N ILE A 11 -19.15 23.32 -57.24
CA ILE A 11 -18.61 24.12 -56.14
C ILE A 11 -17.48 23.30 -55.52
N PHE A 12 -16.23 23.67 -55.79
CA PHE A 12 -15.08 23.23 -55.05
C PHE A 12 -15.18 23.86 -53.66
N ALA A 13 -15.69 23.09 -52.68
CA ALA A 13 -15.48 23.40 -51.29
C ALA A 13 -14.02 23.11 -50.99
N THR A 14 -13.17 24.13 -50.98
CA THR A 14 -11.86 24.07 -50.38
C THR A 14 -12.07 23.91 -48.88
N GLY A 15 -12.14 22.65 -48.45
CA GLY A 15 -12.02 22.31 -47.03
C GLY A 15 -10.66 22.79 -46.55
N CYS A 16 -10.65 23.86 -45.78
CA CYS A 16 -9.54 24.17 -44.90
C CYS A 16 -9.41 22.99 -43.92
N ALA A 17 -8.54 22.04 -44.24
CA ALA A 17 -8.09 21.08 -43.24
C ALA A 17 -7.41 21.90 -42.12
N ALA A 18 -8.14 22.13 -41.05
CA ALA A 18 -7.54 22.62 -39.82
C ALA A 18 -6.40 21.67 -39.48
N ARG A 19 -5.15 22.14 -39.58
CA ARG A 19 -4.00 21.40 -39.11
C ARG A 19 -4.25 21.19 -37.62
N ALA A 20 -4.44 19.94 -37.22
CA ALA A 20 -4.45 19.58 -35.81
C ALA A 20 -3.17 20.17 -35.19
N GLN A 21 -3.34 21.06 -34.24
CA GLN A 21 -2.20 21.67 -33.53
C GLN A 21 -1.37 20.55 -32.93
N ASP A 22 -0.06 20.56 -33.19
CA ASP A 22 0.84 19.55 -32.64
C ASP A 22 1.02 19.81 -31.15
N VAL A 23 0.27 19.06 -30.31
CA VAL A 23 0.34 19.15 -28.85
C VAL A 23 1.40 18.21 -28.27
N VAL A 24 1.98 17.34 -29.08
CA VAL A 24 3.00 16.36 -28.67
C VAL A 24 4.26 17.08 -28.21
N GLY A 25 4.76 16.69 -27.05
CA GLY A 25 5.96 17.27 -26.41
C GLY A 25 5.79 17.45 -24.91
N ASP A 26 6.76 18.12 -24.31
CA ASP A 26 6.78 18.39 -22.89
C ASP A 26 6.21 19.77 -22.57
N TRP A 27 5.40 19.82 -21.50
CA TRP A 27 4.72 21.02 -21.06
C TRP A 27 4.92 21.22 -19.59
N GLN A 28 5.46 22.37 -19.19
CA GLN A 28 5.75 22.68 -17.79
C GLN A 28 4.78 23.74 -17.25
N GLY A 29 4.23 23.48 -16.05
CA GLY A 29 3.36 24.42 -15.33
C GLY A 29 3.64 24.42 -13.84
N THR A 30 3.11 25.44 -13.15
CA THR A 30 3.22 25.54 -11.68
C THR A 30 1.81 25.62 -11.09
N LEU A 31 1.45 24.62 -10.30
CA LEU A 31 0.18 24.57 -9.59
C LEU A 31 0.36 25.20 -8.20
N LYS A 32 -0.47 26.19 -7.87
CA LYS A 32 -0.45 26.85 -6.55
C LYS A 32 -1.51 26.22 -5.64
N VAL A 33 -1.06 25.59 -4.56
CA VAL A 33 -1.95 24.95 -3.56
C VAL A 33 -1.72 25.62 -2.21
N GLY A 34 -2.55 26.60 -1.88
CA GLY A 34 -2.36 27.42 -0.70
C GLY A 34 -1.03 28.20 -0.76
N ALA A 35 -0.15 28.00 0.23
CA ALA A 35 1.19 28.61 0.27
C ALA A 35 2.27 27.80 -0.49
N SER A 36 1.93 26.64 -1.06
CA SER A 36 2.88 25.78 -1.76
C SER A 36 2.74 25.92 -3.28
N GLU A 37 3.87 25.87 -3.99
CA GLU A 37 3.95 25.83 -5.44
C GLU A 37 4.46 24.46 -5.88
N LEU A 38 3.73 23.78 -6.78
CA LEU A 38 4.10 22.49 -7.32
C LEU A 38 4.40 22.62 -8.81
N ARG A 39 5.64 22.35 -9.21
CA ARG A 39 6.02 22.31 -10.63
C ARG A 39 5.61 20.97 -11.22
N LEU A 40 4.82 21.03 -12.29
CA LEU A 40 4.31 19.87 -13.01
C LEU A 40 4.89 19.87 -14.43
N VAL A 41 5.25 18.68 -14.93
CA VAL A 41 5.64 18.48 -16.33
C VAL A 41 4.73 17.44 -16.94
N LEU A 42 3.98 17.83 -17.98
CA LEU A 42 3.10 16.94 -18.73
C LEU A 42 3.81 16.49 -20.01
N HIS A 43 4.06 15.20 -20.14
CA HIS A 43 4.69 14.58 -21.30
C HIS A 43 3.62 14.00 -22.21
N ILE A 44 3.39 14.61 -23.38
CA ILE A 44 2.38 14.16 -24.35
C ILE A 44 3.09 13.45 -25.51
N THR A 45 2.66 12.23 -25.81
CA THR A 45 3.19 11.40 -26.89
C THR A 45 2.06 10.90 -27.80
N LYS A 46 2.41 10.44 -29.00
CA LYS A 46 1.46 9.75 -29.88
C LYS A 46 1.31 8.30 -29.41
N GLY A 47 0.08 7.84 -29.25
CA GLY A 47 -0.25 6.44 -29.03
C GLY A 47 -0.23 5.61 -30.33
N ASP A 48 -0.32 4.29 -30.19
CA ASP A 48 -0.24 3.34 -31.31
C ASP A 48 -1.41 3.49 -32.31
N ASP A 49 -2.56 4.02 -31.84
CA ASP A 49 -3.81 4.17 -32.63
C ASP A 49 -4.01 5.61 -33.14
N ALA A 50 -2.97 6.38 -33.34
CA ALA A 50 -3.00 7.81 -33.67
C ALA A 50 -3.68 8.71 -32.59
N GLY A 51 -4.04 8.18 -31.45
CA GLY A 51 -4.50 8.92 -30.27
C GLY A 51 -3.34 9.55 -29.49
N LEU A 52 -3.66 10.29 -28.43
CA LEU A 52 -2.68 10.85 -27.52
C LEU A 52 -2.50 9.92 -26.31
N LYS A 53 -1.26 9.81 -25.82
CA LYS A 53 -0.90 9.26 -24.51
C LYS A 53 -0.13 10.31 -23.74
N ALA A 54 -0.23 10.28 -22.41
CA ALA A 54 0.56 11.18 -21.58
C ALA A 54 0.92 10.57 -20.23
N THR A 55 1.99 11.13 -19.66
CA THR A 55 2.35 10.99 -18.24
C THR A 55 2.60 12.37 -17.67
N MET A 56 2.56 12.51 -16.36
CA MET A 56 2.84 13.76 -15.68
C MET A 56 3.86 13.56 -14.56
N ASP A 57 4.80 14.48 -14.44
CA ASP A 57 5.73 14.53 -13.32
C ASP A 57 5.33 15.65 -12.38
N SER A 58 5.43 15.41 -11.07
CA SER A 58 5.35 16.44 -10.04
C SER A 58 6.74 16.62 -9.44
N ILE A 59 7.47 17.62 -9.94
CA ILE A 59 8.90 17.82 -9.64
C ILE A 59 9.14 18.02 -8.14
N ASP A 60 8.30 18.87 -7.51
CA ASP A 60 8.48 19.25 -6.11
C ASP A 60 7.98 18.15 -5.14
N GLN A 61 7.22 17.19 -5.64
CA GLN A 61 6.77 16.02 -4.89
C GLN A 61 7.60 14.75 -5.21
N GLY A 62 8.56 14.83 -6.13
CA GLY A 62 9.40 13.70 -6.55
C GLY A 62 8.61 12.58 -7.25
N ALA A 63 7.39 12.85 -7.72
CA ALA A 63 6.54 11.87 -8.38
C ALA A 63 6.75 11.98 -9.90
N ASN A 64 7.31 10.94 -10.51
CA ASN A 64 7.58 10.87 -11.95
C ASN A 64 6.69 9.83 -12.62
N GLY A 65 6.31 10.10 -13.87
CA GLY A 65 5.56 9.16 -14.69
C GLY A 65 4.14 8.87 -14.18
N ILE A 66 3.50 9.83 -13.46
CA ILE A 66 2.10 9.69 -13.03
C ILE A 66 1.25 9.40 -14.26
N PRO A 67 0.55 8.26 -14.34
CA PRO A 67 -0.18 7.88 -15.53
C PRO A 67 -1.40 8.78 -15.76
N ILE A 68 -1.54 9.27 -16.98
CA ILE A 68 -2.74 9.94 -17.45
C ILE A 68 -3.67 8.88 -18.03
N SER A 69 -4.83 8.70 -17.40
CA SER A 69 -5.78 7.65 -17.77
C SER A 69 -6.51 7.92 -19.07
N SER A 70 -6.77 9.19 -19.37
CA SER A 70 -7.32 9.64 -20.65
C SER A 70 -6.80 11.02 -21.00
N ILE A 71 -6.53 11.27 -22.27
CA ILE A 71 -6.16 12.58 -22.81
C ILE A 71 -6.81 12.77 -24.18
N SER A 72 -7.37 13.94 -24.42
CA SER A 72 -7.95 14.31 -25.71
C SER A 72 -7.69 15.77 -26.06
N LEU A 73 -7.53 16.03 -27.34
CA LEU A 73 -7.48 17.37 -27.91
C LEU A 73 -8.60 17.51 -28.93
N ASN A 74 -9.56 18.39 -28.65
CA ASN A 74 -10.66 18.72 -29.54
C ASN A 74 -10.55 20.20 -29.95
N ASP A 75 -10.21 20.45 -31.19
CA ASP A 75 -9.83 21.77 -31.70
C ASP A 75 -8.65 22.36 -30.91
N SER A 76 -8.90 23.31 -30.03
CA SER A 76 -7.91 23.92 -29.16
C SER A 76 -8.09 23.52 -27.69
N LYS A 77 -9.06 22.66 -27.37
CA LYS A 77 -9.32 22.23 -25.98
C LYS A 77 -8.60 20.94 -25.66
N LEU A 78 -7.64 21.02 -24.77
CA LEU A 78 -6.96 19.86 -24.17
C LEU A 78 -7.68 19.47 -22.88
N SER A 79 -8.04 18.20 -22.76
CA SER A 79 -8.52 17.64 -21.50
C SER A 79 -7.82 16.34 -21.18
N PHE A 80 -7.55 16.10 -19.89
CA PHE A 80 -7.02 14.81 -19.43
C PHE A 80 -7.52 14.47 -18.02
N THR A 81 -7.48 13.17 -17.69
CA THR A 81 -7.78 12.65 -16.37
C THR A 81 -6.65 11.73 -15.89
N SER A 82 -6.39 11.72 -14.60
CA SER A 82 -5.50 10.75 -13.96
C SER A 82 -6.23 10.07 -12.81
N ALA A 83 -6.52 8.78 -12.97
CA ALA A 83 -7.13 7.96 -11.93
C ALA A 83 -6.18 7.76 -10.74
N ALA A 84 -4.88 7.74 -10.99
CA ALA A 84 -3.85 7.54 -9.97
C ALA A 84 -3.84 8.62 -8.88
N ILE A 85 -4.20 9.85 -9.24
CA ILE A 85 -4.24 11.00 -8.33
C ILE A 85 -5.63 11.60 -8.19
N HIS A 86 -6.67 10.96 -8.77
CA HIS A 86 -8.06 11.47 -8.80
C HIS A 86 -8.14 12.92 -9.31
N GLY A 87 -7.33 13.24 -10.32
CA GLY A 87 -7.20 14.58 -10.88
C GLY A 87 -7.73 14.67 -12.32
N SER A 88 -8.21 15.84 -12.71
CA SER A 88 -8.59 16.18 -14.09
C SER A 88 -8.08 17.56 -14.47
N TYR A 89 -7.87 17.77 -15.75
CA TYR A 89 -7.45 19.06 -16.32
C TYR A 89 -8.28 19.40 -17.55
N GLU A 90 -8.64 20.66 -17.65
CA GLU A 90 -9.23 21.25 -18.86
C GLU A 90 -8.52 22.56 -19.17
N GLY A 91 -8.00 22.69 -20.40
CA GLY A 91 -7.29 23.89 -20.83
C GLY A 91 -7.46 24.16 -22.31
N THR A 92 -7.06 25.37 -22.72
CA THR A 92 -7.10 25.83 -24.11
C THR A 92 -5.69 26.14 -24.57
N ILE A 93 -5.26 25.47 -25.64
CA ILE A 93 -3.97 25.71 -26.28
C ILE A 93 -4.04 26.97 -27.16
N ASN A 94 -3.03 27.81 -27.10
CA ASN A 94 -2.93 29.00 -27.94
C ASN A 94 -2.59 28.65 -29.41
N LYS A 95 -2.75 29.61 -30.33
CA LYS A 95 -2.57 29.38 -31.77
C LYS A 95 -1.18 28.92 -32.19
N ASP A 96 -0.17 29.30 -31.42
CA ASP A 96 1.23 28.99 -31.71
C ASP A 96 1.68 27.67 -31.01
N ALA A 97 0.77 27.00 -30.30
CA ALA A 97 1.01 25.78 -29.52
C ALA A 97 2.21 25.93 -28.55
N THR A 98 2.33 27.08 -27.89
CA THR A 98 3.38 27.39 -26.93
C THR A 98 2.87 27.44 -25.49
N GLU A 99 1.55 27.61 -25.31
CA GLU A 99 0.93 27.76 -23.99
C GLU A 99 -0.44 27.08 -23.97
N ILE A 100 -0.77 26.47 -22.82
CA ILE A 100 -2.10 25.91 -22.52
C ILE A 100 -2.57 26.57 -21.23
N THR A 101 -3.60 27.42 -21.33
CA THR A 101 -4.21 28.05 -20.16
C THR A 101 -5.38 27.20 -19.68
N GLY A 102 -5.40 26.84 -18.40
CA GLY A 102 -6.44 25.93 -17.93
C GLY A 102 -6.59 25.78 -16.42
N THR A 103 -7.34 24.76 -16.06
CA THR A 103 -7.70 24.46 -14.67
C THR A 103 -7.44 23.00 -14.36
N PHE A 104 -6.70 22.75 -13.31
CA PHE A 104 -6.51 21.43 -12.72
C PHE A 104 -7.47 21.26 -11.55
N THR A 105 -8.18 20.12 -11.50
CA THR A 105 -9.14 19.82 -10.45
C THR A 105 -8.76 18.53 -9.74
N GLN A 106 -8.47 18.67 -8.45
CA GLN A 106 -8.25 17.54 -7.53
C GLN A 106 -8.96 17.87 -6.21
N GLY A 107 -10.26 17.59 -6.16
CA GLY A 107 -11.16 18.04 -5.10
C GLY A 107 -11.63 19.47 -5.32
N ILE A 108 -10.75 20.45 -5.45
CA ILE A 108 -11.04 21.85 -5.77
C ILE A 108 -10.38 22.23 -7.10
N PRO A 109 -11.03 23.10 -7.93
CA PRO A 109 -10.43 23.60 -9.17
C PRO A 109 -9.38 24.67 -8.85
N LEU A 110 -8.18 24.52 -9.44
CA LEU A 110 -7.07 25.47 -9.30
C LEU A 110 -6.55 25.85 -10.69
N PRO A 111 -6.18 27.13 -10.93
CA PRO A 111 -5.54 27.54 -12.16
C PRO A 111 -4.22 26.81 -12.36
N LEU A 112 -4.01 26.28 -13.57
CA LEU A 112 -2.74 25.67 -13.99
C LEU A 112 -2.52 25.93 -15.47
N ASP A 113 -1.55 26.77 -15.75
CA ASP A 113 -1.14 27.05 -17.12
C ASP A 113 0.14 26.28 -17.42
N PHE A 114 0.19 25.67 -18.60
CA PHE A 114 1.37 24.98 -19.10
C PHE A 114 2.04 25.78 -20.21
N THR A 115 3.34 25.91 -20.13
CA THR A 115 4.18 26.45 -21.18
C THR A 115 4.94 25.31 -21.86
N ARG A 116 4.99 25.31 -23.19
CA ARG A 116 5.73 24.29 -23.92
C ARG A 116 7.23 24.40 -23.59
N VAL A 117 7.82 23.30 -23.16
CA VAL A 117 9.27 23.23 -23.07
C VAL A 117 9.82 23.23 -24.49
N ALA A 118 10.56 24.29 -24.85
CA ALA A 118 11.17 24.38 -26.17
C ALA A 118 12.01 23.14 -26.42
N LYS A 119 11.70 22.38 -27.50
CA LYS A 119 12.66 21.39 -28.03
C LYS A 119 13.95 22.15 -28.27
N ARG A 120 14.95 21.91 -27.43
CA ARG A 120 16.31 22.29 -27.80
C ARG A 120 16.55 21.64 -29.16
N ALA A 121 16.94 22.44 -30.14
CA ALA A 121 17.20 21.97 -31.49
C ALA A 121 18.05 20.69 -31.42
N ASP A 122 17.64 19.65 -32.15
CA ASP A 122 18.41 18.43 -32.32
C ASP A 122 19.79 18.74 -32.96
N GLY A 123 20.65 19.41 -32.22
CA GLY A 123 22.08 19.40 -32.44
C GLY A 123 22.57 18.06 -31.93
N GLN A 124 23.29 17.33 -32.73
CA GLN A 124 23.94 16.09 -32.39
C GLN A 124 24.63 16.20 -31.02
N HIS A 125 23.91 15.83 -29.96
CA HIS A 125 24.48 15.73 -28.63
C HIS A 125 25.40 14.52 -28.63
N LYS A 126 26.67 14.76 -28.59
CA LYS A 126 27.63 13.73 -28.22
C LYS A 126 27.30 13.38 -26.77
N PRO A 127 26.86 12.16 -26.43
CA PRO A 127 26.52 11.82 -25.05
C PRO A 127 27.71 12.20 -24.17
N ALA A 128 27.43 12.89 -23.06
CA ALA A 128 28.47 13.25 -22.09
C ALA A 128 29.20 11.96 -21.70
N LYS A 129 30.52 11.98 -21.69
CA LYS A 129 31.29 10.79 -21.33
C LYS A 129 30.94 10.43 -19.89
N PRO A 130 30.42 9.20 -19.62
CA PRO A 130 30.08 8.80 -18.26
C PRO A 130 31.26 9.03 -17.31
N SER A 131 30.97 9.52 -16.12
CA SER A 131 31.97 9.64 -15.07
C SER A 131 32.31 8.24 -14.52
N ASP A 132 33.43 8.14 -13.86
CA ASP A 132 33.87 6.89 -13.22
C ASP A 132 33.00 6.45 -12.04
N ILE A 133 32.11 7.35 -11.53
CA ILE A 133 31.15 7.06 -10.47
C ILE A 133 29.71 6.87 -10.97
N ASP A 134 29.45 6.93 -12.27
CA ASP A 134 28.13 6.62 -12.81
C ASP A 134 27.73 5.19 -12.44
N GLY A 135 26.44 5.02 -12.10
CA GLY A 135 25.86 3.76 -11.69
C GLY A 135 25.16 3.82 -10.33
N SER A 136 24.82 2.65 -9.82
CA SER A 136 24.10 2.52 -8.55
C SER A 136 25.06 2.27 -7.39
N TRP A 137 24.81 2.96 -6.28
CA TRP A 137 25.60 2.89 -5.06
C TRP A 137 24.69 2.64 -3.86
N ALA A 138 24.92 1.59 -3.10
CA ALA A 138 24.02 1.14 -2.07
C ALA A 138 24.70 0.99 -0.73
N GLY A 139 24.02 1.37 0.33
CA GLY A 139 24.46 1.23 1.70
C GLY A 139 23.29 1.09 2.68
N VAL A 140 23.64 0.81 3.92
CA VAL A 140 22.68 0.74 5.03
C VAL A 140 23.09 1.76 6.07
N ILE A 141 22.18 2.65 6.39
CA ILE A 141 22.33 3.57 7.51
C ILE A 141 21.70 2.91 8.76
N ASP A 142 22.42 2.94 9.86
CA ASP A 142 21.91 2.53 11.17
C ASP A 142 21.58 3.80 11.98
N THR A 143 20.31 4.01 12.25
CA THR A 143 19.83 5.18 13.01
C THR A 143 19.75 4.91 14.52
N GLY A 144 20.17 3.70 14.95
CA GLY A 144 19.99 3.23 16.34
C GLY A 144 18.61 2.62 16.59
N THR A 145 17.58 3.14 15.92
CA THR A 145 16.19 2.62 16.03
C THR A 145 15.78 1.80 14.81
N ALA A 146 16.42 2.01 13.66
CA ALA A 146 16.15 1.28 12.42
C ALA A 146 17.38 1.22 11.51
N LYS A 147 17.48 0.17 10.71
CA LYS A 147 18.43 0.06 9.61
C LYS A 147 17.72 0.33 8.30
N LEU A 148 18.13 1.39 7.63
CA LEU A 148 17.53 1.85 6.37
C LEU A 148 18.52 1.66 5.22
N ARG A 149 18.08 0.98 4.17
CA ARG A 149 18.85 0.87 2.92
C ARG A 149 18.66 2.13 2.09
N LEU A 150 19.75 2.67 1.61
CA LEU A 150 19.77 3.79 0.69
C LEU A 150 20.49 3.38 -0.59
N VAL A 151 19.92 3.73 -1.74
CA VAL A 151 20.49 3.48 -3.06
C VAL A 151 20.55 4.77 -3.82
N PHE A 152 21.73 5.17 -4.22
CA PHE A 152 21.95 6.35 -5.07
C PHE A 152 22.20 5.90 -6.50
N HIS A 153 21.46 6.46 -7.45
CA HIS A 153 21.66 6.27 -8.89
C HIS A 153 22.33 7.54 -9.42
N ILE A 154 23.63 7.48 -9.65
CA ILE A 154 24.42 8.62 -10.13
C ILE A 154 24.57 8.49 -11.64
N THR A 155 24.30 9.58 -12.36
CA THR A 155 24.42 9.67 -13.82
C THR A 155 25.10 10.96 -14.23
N THR A 156 25.90 10.89 -15.29
CA THR A 156 26.46 12.09 -15.92
C THR A 156 25.48 12.65 -16.93
N THR A 157 25.10 13.91 -16.75
CA THR A 157 24.28 14.69 -17.67
C THR A 157 25.12 15.77 -18.37
N GLU A 158 24.53 16.51 -19.30
CA GLU A 158 25.21 17.63 -19.95
C GLU A 158 25.54 18.76 -18.97
N ASP A 159 24.73 18.93 -17.92
CA ASP A 159 24.90 19.96 -16.91
C ASP A 159 25.79 19.51 -15.73
N GLY A 160 26.38 18.29 -15.80
CA GLY A 160 27.22 17.71 -14.77
C GLY A 160 26.64 16.42 -14.18
N LEU A 161 26.99 16.09 -12.93
CA LEU A 161 26.48 14.91 -12.24
C LEU A 161 25.07 15.17 -11.72
N ALA A 162 24.18 14.21 -11.95
CA ALA A 162 22.84 14.14 -11.37
C ALA A 162 22.69 12.83 -10.61
N ALA A 163 21.79 12.80 -9.62
CA ALA A 163 21.47 11.56 -8.93
C ALA A 163 20.02 11.53 -8.44
N THR A 164 19.51 10.32 -8.26
CA THR A 164 18.30 10.02 -7.47
C THR A 164 18.66 9.09 -6.34
N MET A 165 17.79 9.03 -5.32
CA MET A 165 17.94 8.13 -4.19
C MET A 165 16.67 7.31 -4.00
N ASP A 166 16.84 6.02 -3.80
CA ASP A 166 15.79 5.13 -3.30
C ASP A 166 16.03 4.85 -1.83
N SER A 167 14.96 4.79 -1.06
CA SER A 167 14.94 4.21 0.28
C SER A 167 13.91 3.07 0.32
N PRO A 168 14.29 1.86 -0.07
CA PRO A 168 13.36 0.73 -0.19
C PRO A 168 12.63 0.40 1.10
N ASP A 169 13.27 0.67 2.25
CA ASP A 169 12.70 0.39 3.57
C ASP A 169 11.63 1.41 3.99
N GLN A 170 11.61 2.56 3.32
CA GLN A 170 10.62 3.62 3.52
C GLN A 170 9.63 3.74 2.34
N GLY A 171 9.72 2.84 1.35
CA GLY A 171 8.88 2.89 0.15
C GLY A 171 9.15 4.08 -0.77
N VAL A 172 10.32 4.75 -0.62
CA VAL A 172 10.71 5.91 -1.41
C VAL A 172 11.53 5.46 -2.60
N ASN A 173 11.12 5.85 -3.81
CA ASN A 173 11.86 5.56 -5.04
C ASN A 173 12.07 6.85 -5.83
N GLY A 174 13.25 7.01 -6.40
CA GLY A 174 13.57 8.11 -7.30
C GLY A 174 13.59 9.50 -6.65
N LEU A 175 13.82 9.61 -5.32
CA LEU A 175 13.92 10.90 -4.64
C LEU A 175 15.07 11.73 -5.25
N PRO A 176 14.80 12.93 -5.78
CA PRO A 176 15.83 13.73 -6.43
C PRO A 176 16.94 14.16 -5.46
N VAL A 177 18.19 13.92 -5.82
CA VAL A 177 19.34 14.55 -5.18
C VAL A 177 19.47 15.96 -5.73
N THR A 178 19.25 16.96 -4.89
CA THR A 178 19.14 18.36 -5.29
C THR A 178 20.45 18.93 -5.84
N ALA A 179 21.58 18.44 -5.32
CA ALA A 179 22.92 18.80 -5.80
C ALA A 179 23.89 17.64 -5.62
N VAL A 180 24.68 17.38 -6.66
CA VAL A 180 25.79 16.43 -6.65
C VAL A 180 27.08 17.20 -6.87
N THR A 181 27.96 17.20 -5.89
CA THR A 181 29.27 17.87 -6.01
C THR A 181 30.38 16.85 -5.85
N ARG A 182 31.33 16.86 -6.79
CA ARG A 182 32.51 15.99 -6.73
C ARG A 182 33.80 16.83 -6.86
N ASN A 183 34.73 16.66 -5.93
CA ASN A 183 36.07 17.22 -5.97
C ASN A 183 37.09 16.10 -5.73
N ALA A 184 37.73 15.64 -6.78
CA ALA A 184 38.63 14.48 -6.77
C ALA A 184 37.93 13.24 -6.17
N SER A 185 38.33 12.75 -5.00
CA SER A 185 37.69 11.65 -4.32
C SER A 185 36.48 12.07 -3.44
N ALA A 186 36.35 13.36 -3.09
CA ALA A 186 35.24 13.81 -2.26
C ALA A 186 33.94 13.90 -3.06
N LEU A 187 32.87 13.31 -2.52
CA LEU A 187 31.52 13.34 -3.06
C LEU A 187 30.57 13.93 -2.02
N LYS A 188 29.72 14.87 -2.44
CA LYS A 188 28.63 15.41 -1.64
C LYS A 188 27.31 15.27 -2.39
N LEU A 189 26.29 14.72 -1.72
CA LEU A 189 24.92 14.57 -2.21
C LEU A 189 23.98 15.34 -1.28
N GLU A 190 23.23 16.30 -1.80
CA GLU A 190 22.28 17.10 -1.03
C GLU A 190 20.84 16.74 -1.40
N LEU A 191 20.00 16.42 -0.41
CA LEU A 191 18.61 16.04 -0.57
C LEU A 191 17.73 17.02 0.21
N LYS A 192 17.45 18.19 -0.37
CA LYS A 192 16.68 19.25 0.32
C LYS A 192 15.30 18.78 0.78
N GLN A 193 14.62 17.94 0.01
CA GLN A 193 13.30 17.42 0.36
C GLN A 193 13.33 16.52 1.61
N ALA A 194 14.42 15.79 1.81
CA ALA A 194 14.63 14.96 2.99
C ALA A 194 15.33 15.72 4.13
N GLY A 195 15.75 16.97 3.92
CA GLY A 195 16.58 17.71 4.86
C GLY A 195 17.90 16.99 5.16
N ALA A 196 18.46 16.28 4.16
CA ALA A 196 19.57 15.36 4.35
C ALA A 196 20.76 15.70 3.45
N VAL A 197 21.95 15.33 3.93
CA VAL A 197 23.23 15.48 3.21
C VAL A 197 24.06 14.22 3.43
N PHE A 198 24.63 13.68 2.35
CA PHE A 198 25.70 12.69 2.42
C PHE A 198 27.02 13.31 1.99
N GLU A 199 28.05 13.13 2.78
CA GLU A 199 29.43 13.55 2.46
C GLU A 199 30.37 12.36 2.62
N GLY A 200 31.08 11.99 1.55
CA GLY A 200 31.93 10.80 1.55
C GLY A 200 33.13 10.90 0.63
N LYS A 201 33.99 9.89 0.69
CA LYS A 201 35.17 9.74 -0.17
C LYS A 201 35.07 8.47 -0.97
N VAL A 202 35.20 8.59 -2.28
CA VAL A 202 35.30 7.46 -3.22
C VAL A 202 36.67 6.82 -3.08
N ASP A 203 36.74 5.50 -2.96
CA ASP A 203 37.98 4.75 -2.91
C ASP A 203 38.70 4.71 -4.27
N GLU A 204 39.99 4.39 -4.28
CA GLU A 204 40.82 4.35 -5.49
C GLU A 204 40.32 3.30 -6.50
N ASN A 205 39.68 2.25 -6.03
CA ASN A 205 39.14 1.17 -6.87
C ASN A 205 37.73 1.45 -7.39
N LEU A 206 37.11 2.57 -7.02
CA LEU A 206 35.73 2.95 -7.39
C LEU A 206 34.69 1.90 -6.99
N THR A 207 34.88 1.26 -5.84
CA THR A 207 34.02 0.19 -5.32
C THR A 207 33.24 0.62 -4.09
N THR A 208 33.78 1.59 -3.32
CA THR A 208 33.14 2.07 -2.11
C THR A 208 33.20 3.61 -2.02
N ILE A 209 32.21 4.18 -1.36
CA ILE A 209 32.19 5.57 -0.93
C ILE A 209 31.94 5.56 0.57
N ASP A 210 32.98 5.86 1.35
CA ASP A 210 32.91 5.92 2.80
C ASP A 210 32.59 7.33 3.24
N GLY A 211 31.51 7.51 4.02
CA GLY A 211 31.03 8.84 4.37
C GLY A 211 30.07 8.87 5.55
N THR A 212 29.49 10.04 5.70
CA THR A 212 28.55 10.36 6.76
C THR A 212 27.24 10.86 6.17
N TRP A 213 26.14 10.32 6.62
CA TRP A 213 24.80 10.81 6.39
C TRP A 213 24.39 11.72 7.54
N SER A 214 23.86 12.90 7.21
CA SER A 214 23.37 13.88 8.19
C SER A 214 21.92 14.23 7.86
N GLN A 215 21.01 14.15 8.83
CA GLN A 215 19.58 14.45 8.67
C GLN A 215 18.97 14.86 10.00
N GLY A 216 18.14 15.91 10.02
CA GLY A 216 17.37 16.31 11.22
C GLY A 216 18.23 16.70 12.43
N GLY A 217 19.48 17.12 12.23
CA GLY A 217 20.41 17.45 13.30
C GLY A 217 21.22 16.25 13.84
N GLY A 218 20.91 15.04 13.40
CA GLY A 218 21.70 13.82 13.68
C GLY A 218 22.64 13.47 12.53
N SER A 219 23.64 12.63 12.80
CA SER A 219 24.52 12.06 11.79
C SER A 219 24.88 10.62 12.09
N ALA A 220 25.05 9.81 11.04
CA ALA A 220 25.44 8.42 11.14
C ALA A 220 26.42 8.05 10.01
N PRO A 221 27.34 7.08 10.24
CA PRO A 221 28.21 6.58 9.19
C PRO A 221 27.40 5.87 8.11
N LEU A 222 27.77 6.06 6.84
CA LEU A 222 27.16 5.40 5.71
C LEU A 222 28.24 5.01 4.69
N ILE A 223 28.42 3.74 4.49
CA ILE A 223 29.32 3.20 3.48
C ILE A 223 28.47 2.75 2.30
N LEU A 224 28.63 3.41 1.16
CA LEU A 224 28.00 3.05 -0.10
C LEU A 224 28.93 2.11 -0.88
N LYS A 225 28.41 0.99 -1.33
CA LYS A 225 29.12 0.04 -2.21
C LYS A 225 28.53 0.11 -3.62
N ARG A 226 29.38 0.02 -4.62
CA ARG A 226 28.93 -0.03 -6.01
C ARG A 226 28.07 -1.28 -6.22
N ALA A 227 26.82 -1.09 -6.57
CA ALA A 227 25.92 -2.19 -6.91
C ALA A 227 26.20 -2.62 -8.35
N LYS A 228 26.55 -3.89 -8.57
CA LYS A 228 26.80 -4.44 -9.92
C LYS A 228 25.51 -4.64 -10.71
N ASP A 229 24.36 -4.82 -10.01
CA ASP A 229 23.02 -4.90 -10.57
C ASP A 229 22.00 -4.50 -9.48
N SER A 230 20.89 -3.91 -9.86
CA SER A 230 19.76 -3.58 -8.97
C SER A 230 19.22 -4.78 -8.19
N VAL A 231 19.53 -5.96 -8.61
CA VAL A 231 19.09 -7.25 -8.06
C VAL A 231 19.66 -7.53 -6.65
N GLN A 232 20.81 -6.97 -6.26
CA GLN A 232 21.40 -7.26 -4.93
C GLN A 232 20.75 -6.52 -3.76
N LEU A 233 19.84 -5.59 -4.03
CA LEU A 233 19.15 -4.80 -3.01
C LEU A 233 17.68 -5.19 -2.85
N GLU A 234 17.14 -6.00 -3.74
CA GLU A 234 15.82 -6.58 -3.54
C GLU A 234 15.87 -7.51 -2.32
N ARG A 235 15.00 -7.25 -1.38
CA ARG A 235 14.81 -8.16 -0.25
C ARG A 235 14.40 -9.52 -0.80
N ARG A 236 15.16 -10.56 -0.49
CA ARG A 236 14.77 -11.92 -0.89
C ARG A 236 13.45 -12.28 -0.22
N ARG A 237 12.48 -12.63 -1.05
CA ARG A 237 11.16 -13.13 -0.62
C ARG A 237 10.93 -14.49 -1.25
N PRO A 238 11.58 -15.55 -0.73
CA PRO A 238 11.63 -16.86 -1.38
C PRO A 238 10.25 -17.54 -1.46
N GLN A 239 9.28 -17.08 -0.69
CA GLN A 239 7.93 -17.63 -0.67
C GLN A 239 6.98 -16.96 -1.67
N ILE A 240 7.34 -15.83 -2.28
CA ILE A 240 6.50 -15.22 -3.32
C ILE A 240 6.42 -16.18 -4.51
N PRO A 241 5.22 -16.64 -4.88
CA PRO A 241 5.08 -17.67 -5.90
C PRO A 241 5.39 -17.10 -7.28
N ALA A 242 6.22 -17.83 -8.04
CA ALA A 242 6.56 -17.48 -9.41
C ALA A 242 5.51 -18.00 -10.39
N LYS A 243 5.19 -17.20 -11.42
CA LYS A 243 4.34 -17.64 -12.54
C LYS A 243 5.16 -18.44 -13.57
N PRO A 244 4.53 -19.41 -14.29
CA PRO A 244 3.12 -19.81 -14.21
C PRO A 244 2.82 -20.64 -12.96
N TYR A 245 1.66 -20.42 -12.35
CA TYR A 245 1.21 -21.20 -11.20
C TYR A 245 0.80 -22.62 -11.61
N PRO A 246 1.00 -23.67 -10.78
CA PRO A 246 0.59 -25.04 -11.08
C PRO A 246 -0.90 -25.29 -10.84
N TYR A 247 -1.68 -24.25 -10.63
CA TYR A 247 -3.12 -24.27 -10.35
C TYR A 247 -3.79 -23.13 -11.14
N ARG A 248 -5.13 -23.21 -11.25
CA ARG A 248 -5.93 -22.18 -11.92
C ARG A 248 -6.11 -20.98 -11.00
N HIS A 249 -5.95 -19.77 -11.53
CA HIS A 249 -6.27 -18.53 -10.84
C HIS A 249 -7.15 -17.67 -11.73
N GLU A 250 -8.15 -17.03 -11.14
CA GLU A 250 -9.14 -16.22 -11.81
C GLU A 250 -9.28 -14.90 -11.09
N ASP A 251 -9.16 -13.78 -11.81
CA ASP A 251 -9.66 -12.50 -11.30
C ASP A 251 -11.18 -12.51 -11.42
N VAL A 252 -11.85 -12.31 -10.30
CA VAL A 252 -13.30 -12.39 -10.20
C VAL A 252 -13.85 -11.13 -9.52
N SER A 253 -15.16 -10.92 -9.69
CA SER A 253 -15.88 -9.91 -8.93
C SER A 253 -17.26 -10.43 -8.52
N TYR A 254 -17.75 -9.97 -7.38
CA TYR A 254 -19.06 -10.35 -6.86
C TYR A 254 -19.73 -9.17 -6.14
N PRO A 255 -21.07 -9.13 -6.13
CA PRO A 255 -21.80 -8.06 -5.48
C PRO A 255 -21.79 -8.23 -3.96
N SER A 256 -21.61 -7.13 -3.23
CA SER A 256 -21.97 -6.97 -1.83
C SER A 256 -23.28 -6.18 -1.79
N GLU A 257 -24.41 -6.91 -1.82
CA GLU A 257 -25.75 -6.31 -1.98
C GLU A 257 -26.09 -5.36 -0.84
N ALA A 258 -25.73 -5.71 0.40
CA ALA A 258 -25.97 -4.89 1.57
C ALA A 258 -25.34 -3.49 1.47
N ALA A 259 -24.21 -3.38 0.78
CA ALA A 259 -23.51 -2.11 0.56
C ALA A 259 -23.73 -1.53 -0.84
N ASN A 260 -24.41 -2.25 -1.73
CA ASN A 260 -24.61 -1.89 -3.14
C ASN A 260 -23.28 -1.60 -3.86
N ILE A 261 -22.28 -2.43 -3.65
CA ILE A 261 -20.94 -2.33 -4.26
C ILE A 261 -20.55 -3.63 -4.93
N THR A 262 -19.55 -3.58 -5.81
CA THR A 262 -18.89 -4.77 -6.36
C THR A 262 -17.51 -4.92 -5.73
N LEU A 263 -17.22 -6.11 -5.23
CA LEU A 263 -15.92 -6.47 -4.68
C LEU A 263 -15.08 -7.20 -5.72
N ALA A 264 -13.83 -6.83 -5.85
CA ALA A 264 -12.86 -7.47 -6.72
C ALA A 264 -11.98 -8.44 -5.92
N ALA A 265 -11.76 -9.63 -6.48
CA ALA A 265 -11.06 -10.70 -5.80
C ALA A 265 -10.23 -11.54 -6.77
N THR A 266 -9.40 -12.42 -6.23
CA THR A 266 -8.77 -13.52 -6.96
C THR A 266 -9.19 -14.84 -6.34
N LEU A 267 -9.66 -15.76 -7.17
CA LEU A 267 -9.98 -17.14 -6.80
C LEU A 267 -8.86 -18.06 -7.32
N THR A 268 -8.25 -18.84 -6.43
CA THR A 268 -7.28 -19.86 -6.80
C THR A 268 -7.88 -21.25 -6.58
N ILE A 269 -7.71 -22.15 -7.57
CA ILE A 269 -8.41 -23.43 -7.65
C ILE A 269 -7.40 -24.55 -7.86
N PRO A 270 -7.36 -25.56 -6.98
CA PRO A 270 -6.44 -26.69 -7.11
C PRO A 270 -6.59 -27.43 -8.44
N PRO A 271 -5.53 -28.09 -8.95
CA PRO A 271 -5.66 -28.98 -10.09
C PRO A 271 -6.47 -30.23 -9.72
N GLY A 272 -7.19 -30.80 -10.71
CA GLY A 272 -7.98 -32.03 -10.53
C GLY A 272 -9.48 -31.80 -10.57
N LYS A 273 -10.21 -32.82 -10.14
CA LYS A 273 -11.68 -32.80 -10.11
C LYS A 273 -12.15 -32.53 -8.69
N GLY A 274 -12.76 -31.33 -8.49
CA GLY A 274 -13.46 -31.01 -7.23
C GLY A 274 -14.70 -31.88 -6.96
N PRO A 275 -15.55 -31.46 -6.01
CA PRO A 275 -15.43 -30.20 -5.27
C PRO A 275 -14.35 -30.24 -4.19
N PHE A 276 -13.73 -29.09 -3.92
CA PHE A 276 -12.67 -28.91 -2.93
C PHE A 276 -13.19 -28.12 -1.73
N PRO A 277 -12.61 -28.30 -0.52
CA PRO A 277 -12.81 -27.35 0.57
C PRO A 277 -12.34 -25.96 0.12
N ALA A 278 -13.00 -24.92 0.63
CA ALA A 278 -12.69 -23.54 0.27
C ALA A 278 -12.49 -22.65 1.50
N VAL A 279 -11.66 -21.62 1.35
CA VAL A 279 -11.50 -20.58 2.36
C VAL A 279 -11.55 -19.19 1.73
N LEU A 280 -12.08 -18.23 2.50
CA LEU A 280 -11.98 -16.80 2.22
C LEU A 280 -10.99 -16.21 3.20
N LEU A 281 -9.99 -15.47 2.68
CA LEU A 281 -9.00 -14.76 3.48
C LEU A 281 -9.51 -13.35 3.82
N ILE A 282 -9.41 -12.97 5.09
CA ILE A 282 -9.89 -11.70 5.64
C ILE A 282 -8.70 -10.94 6.20
N ALA A 283 -8.32 -9.85 5.56
CA ALA A 283 -7.16 -9.05 5.92
C ALA A 283 -7.34 -8.27 7.23
N GLY A 284 -6.24 -7.96 7.87
CA GLY A 284 -6.14 -7.13 9.07
C GLY A 284 -6.57 -5.70 8.87
N SER A 285 -6.36 -4.85 9.87
CA SER A 285 -6.68 -3.40 9.82
C SER A 285 -5.92 -2.68 8.71
N GLY A 286 -6.48 -1.57 8.21
CA GLY A 286 -5.87 -0.78 7.15
C GLY A 286 -6.45 -1.04 5.75
N ARG A 287 -5.96 -0.28 4.79
CA ARG A 287 -6.36 -0.31 3.36
C ARG A 287 -5.68 -1.46 2.64
N ASN A 288 -6.03 -2.68 2.98
CA ASN A 288 -5.40 -3.87 2.44
C ASN A 288 -5.97 -4.28 1.08
N ASP A 289 -5.08 -4.55 0.14
CA ASP A 289 -5.43 -5.28 -1.08
C ASP A 289 -5.65 -6.78 -0.77
N ARG A 290 -6.04 -7.53 -1.79
CA ARG A 290 -6.32 -8.97 -1.70
C ARG A 290 -5.13 -9.84 -1.25
N ASP A 291 -3.91 -9.32 -1.39
CA ASP A 291 -2.68 -10.03 -1.05
C ASP A 291 -2.17 -9.66 0.34
N GLU A 292 -2.90 -8.74 1.03
CA GLU A 292 -2.46 -8.13 2.30
C GLU A 292 -1.03 -7.59 2.17
N SER A 293 -0.79 -6.88 1.06
CA SER A 293 0.54 -6.43 0.69
C SER A 293 1.09 -5.42 1.68
N LEU A 294 2.35 -5.61 2.06
CA LEU A 294 3.14 -4.72 2.89
C LEU A 294 4.30 -4.16 2.07
N PRO A 295 4.07 -3.16 1.20
CA PRO A 295 5.06 -2.70 0.20
C PRO A 295 6.37 -2.25 0.84
N THR A 296 6.31 -1.54 1.97
CA THR A 296 7.48 -1.09 2.74
C THR A 296 8.40 -2.25 3.12
N PHE A 297 7.83 -3.43 3.37
CA PHE A 297 8.58 -4.61 3.77
C PHE A 297 8.77 -5.62 2.62
N GLY A 298 8.07 -5.44 1.50
CA GLY A 298 8.10 -6.33 0.34
C GLY A 298 7.42 -7.68 0.58
N HIS A 299 6.53 -7.78 1.57
CA HIS A 299 5.76 -8.99 1.88
C HIS A 299 4.35 -8.94 1.27
N SER A 300 3.80 -10.12 0.95
CA SER A 300 2.41 -10.32 0.53
C SER A 300 1.88 -11.59 1.21
N PRO A 301 1.51 -11.50 2.50
CA PRO A 301 1.13 -12.67 3.30
C PRO A 301 0.03 -13.52 2.68
N PHE A 302 -1.03 -12.90 2.19
CA PHE A 302 -2.15 -13.65 1.61
C PHE A 302 -1.85 -14.26 0.24
N LEU A 303 -0.93 -13.67 -0.53
CA LEU A 303 -0.45 -14.31 -1.75
C LEU A 303 0.30 -15.61 -1.43
N VAL A 304 1.17 -15.59 -0.41
CA VAL A 304 1.93 -16.77 0.06
C VAL A 304 0.99 -17.82 0.66
N LEU A 305 0.09 -17.42 1.55
CA LEU A 305 -0.87 -18.33 2.17
C LEU A 305 -1.79 -18.97 1.13
N SER A 306 -2.30 -18.19 0.18
CA SER A 306 -3.15 -18.68 -0.90
C SER A 306 -2.44 -19.70 -1.79
N ASP A 307 -1.20 -19.42 -2.21
CA ASP A 307 -0.41 -20.37 -3.01
C ASP A 307 -0.21 -21.68 -2.25
N TYR A 308 0.17 -21.61 -0.97
CA TYR A 308 0.39 -22.78 -0.14
C TYR A 308 -0.87 -23.62 0.03
N LEU A 309 -2.00 -23.01 0.39
CA LEU A 309 -3.28 -23.70 0.59
C LEU A 309 -3.82 -24.31 -0.72
N THR A 310 -3.68 -23.57 -1.84
CA THR A 310 -4.13 -24.08 -3.14
C THR A 310 -3.34 -25.30 -3.58
N ARG A 311 -2.02 -25.34 -3.34
CA ARG A 311 -1.19 -26.53 -3.58
C ARG A 311 -1.56 -27.72 -2.69
N LYS A 312 -2.16 -27.47 -1.52
CA LYS A 312 -2.67 -28.50 -0.60
C LYS A 312 -4.09 -28.98 -0.92
N GLY A 313 -4.71 -28.48 -1.99
CA GLY A 313 -6.04 -28.92 -2.42
C GLY A 313 -7.20 -28.09 -1.85
N ILE A 314 -6.97 -26.85 -1.45
CA ILE A 314 -7.96 -25.93 -0.90
C ILE A 314 -8.17 -24.78 -1.89
N VAL A 315 -9.43 -24.51 -2.26
CA VAL A 315 -9.80 -23.30 -3.02
C VAL A 315 -9.64 -22.08 -2.12
N VAL A 316 -9.05 -20.99 -2.64
CA VAL A 316 -8.85 -19.76 -1.85
C VAL A 316 -9.44 -18.56 -2.58
N LEU A 317 -10.33 -17.84 -1.91
CA LEU A 317 -10.82 -16.53 -2.30
C LEU A 317 -10.14 -15.45 -1.45
N ARG A 318 -9.57 -14.44 -2.09
CA ARG A 318 -9.02 -13.27 -1.42
C ARG A 318 -9.44 -12.01 -2.16
N ALA A 319 -9.99 -11.03 -1.45
CA ALA A 319 -10.61 -9.84 -2.02
C ALA A 319 -9.90 -8.56 -1.59
N ASP A 320 -9.89 -7.57 -2.47
CA ASP A 320 -9.55 -6.20 -2.07
C ASP A 320 -10.63 -5.69 -1.11
N LYS A 321 -10.26 -5.08 0.02
CA LYS A 321 -11.23 -4.42 0.91
C LYS A 321 -12.03 -3.37 0.13
N ARG A 322 -13.28 -3.07 0.56
CA ARG A 322 -14.08 -1.99 -0.04
C ARG A 322 -13.29 -0.69 -0.13
N GLY A 323 -13.38 0.01 -1.26
CA GLY A 323 -12.65 1.25 -1.52
C GLY A 323 -11.12 1.09 -1.67
N VAL A 324 -10.64 -0.14 -1.90
CA VAL A 324 -9.23 -0.47 -2.14
C VAL A 324 -9.09 -1.25 -3.44
N GLY A 325 -7.96 -1.08 -4.13
CA GLY A 325 -7.66 -1.80 -5.37
C GLY A 325 -8.75 -1.60 -6.42
N LYS A 326 -9.39 -2.72 -6.82
CA LYS A 326 -10.49 -2.71 -7.80
C LYS A 326 -11.88 -2.86 -7.17
N SER A 327 -11.98 -2.95 -5.84
CA SER A 327 -13.25 -3.00 -5.12
C SER A 327 -13.91 -1.64 -5.04
N GLY A 328 -15.22 -1.61 -5.28
CA GLY A 328 -16.05 -0.42 -5.10
C GLY A 328 -16.23 -0.04 -3.62
N GLY A 329 -16.95 1.07 -3.39
CA GLY A 329 -17.25 1.58 -2.05
C GLY A 329 -16.23 2.60 -1.55
N ASP A 330 -16.37 2.97 -0.28
CA ASP A 330 -15.51 3.92 0.39
C ASP A 330 -14.94 3.32 1.67
N TYR A 331 -13.61 3.20 1.72
CA TYR A 331 -12.90 2.71 2.90
C TYR A 331 -12.97 3.70 4.08
N ALA A 332 -12.99 5.01 3.80
CA ALA A 332 -12.88 6.04 4.85
C ALA A 332 -14.11 6.09 5.78
N THR A 333 -15.25 5.62 5.29
CA THR A 333 -16.52 5.60 6.05
C THR A 333 -16.89 4.19 6.54
N ALA A 334 -16.12 3.17 6.14
CA ALA A 334 -16.38 1.78 6.50
C ALA A 334 -16.05 1.49 7.97
N THR A 335 -16.67 0.44 8.49
CA THR A 335 -16.49 -0.10 9.83
C THR A 335 -16.11 -1.57 9.77
N THR A 336 -15.69 -2.16 10.88
CA THR A 336 -15.46 -3.62 10.99
C THR A 336 -16.72 -4.43 10.68
N SER A 337 -17.89 -3.94 11.08
CA SER A 337 -19.21 -4.52 10.74
C SER A 337 -19.49 -4.47 9.24
N ASP A 338 -19.09 -3.42 8.57
CA ASP A 338 -19.20 -3.32 7.11
C ASP A 338 -18.31 -4.35 6.41
N PHE A 339 -17.09 -4.54 6.88
CA PHE A 339 -16.20 -5.58 6.34
C PHE A 339 -16.74 -6.99 6.59
N ALA A 340 -17.39 -7.24 7.75
CA ALA A 340 -18.09 -8.51 8.00
C ALA A 340 -19.21 -8.76 6.99
N SER A 341 -19.94 -7.71 6.59
CA SER A 341 -20.95 -7.78 5.54
C SER A 341 -20.36 -8.17 4.17
N ASP A 342 -19.19 -7.61 3.82
CA ASP A 342 -18.47 -7.95 2.59
C ASP A 342 -17.97 -9.40 2.59
N VAL A 343 -17.52 -9.90 3.74
CA VAL A 343 -17.12 -11.30 3.92
C VAL A 343 -18.30 -12.25 3.69
N LYS A 344 -19.50 -11.94 4.19
CA LYS A 344 -20.71 -12.73 3.90
C LYS A 344 -21.01 -12.79 2.41
N ALA A 345 -20.85 -11.67 1.69
CA ALA A 345 -21.01 -11.67 0.23
C ALA A 345 -19.97 -12.59 -0.46
N GLY A 346 -18.75 -12.66 0.06
CA GLY A 346 -17.72 -13.58 -0.42
C GLY A 346 -18.04 -15.05 -0.14
N VAL A 347 -18.63 -15.37 1.01
CA VAL A 347 -19.14 -16.72 1.33
C VAL A 347 -20.24 -17.12 0.33
N ALA A 348 -21.22 -16.24 0.14
CA ALA A 348 -22.30 -16.47 -0.84
C ALA A 348 -21.76 -16.66 -2.27
N TYR A 349 -20.72 -15.91 -2.65
CA TYR A 349 -20.06 -16.13 -3.94
C TYR A 349 -19.40 -17.51 -4.03
N LEU A 350 -18.69 -17.97 -3.00
CA LEU A 350 -18.09 -19.31 -2.97
C LEU A 350 -19.15 -20.42 -3.09
N GLU A 351 -20.33 -20.23 -2.52
CA GLU A 351 -21.47 -21.17 -2.66
C GLU A 351 -21.99 -21.28 -4.10
N THR A 352 -21.71 -20.32 -4.97
CA THR A 352 -22.09 -20.42 -6.40
C THR A 352 -21.10 -21.20 -7.25
N ARG A 353 -19.92 -21.53 -6.71
CA ARG A 353 -18.81 -22.10 -7.50
C ARG A 353 -18.88 -23.63 -7.54
N PRO A 354 -18.92 -24.25 -8.73
CA PRO A 354 -19.00 -25.71 -8.86
C PRO A 354 -17.74 -26.45 -8.38
N GLU A 355 -16.60 -25.76 -8.30
CA GLU A 355 -15.34 -26.30 -7.79
C GLU A 355 -15.30 -26.43 -6.26
N VAL A 356 -16.23 -25.77 -5.55
CA VAL A 356 -16.27 -25.65 -4.09
C VAL A 356 -17.19 -26.67 -3.48
N ASP A 357 -16.71 -27.36 -2.45
CA ASP A 357 -17.57 -28.15 -1.54
C ASP A 357 -18.32 -27.17 -0.61
N HIS A 358 -19.57 -26.91 -0.92
CA HIS A 358 -20.42 -25.96 -0.19
C HIS A 358 -20.58 -26.29 1.30
N TYR A 359 -20.31 -27.52 1.71
CA TYR A 359 -20.33 -27.94 3.12
C TYR A 359 -18.98 -27.71 3.81
N LYS A 360 -17.94 -27.24 3.09
CA LYS A 360 -16.59 -27.04 3.60
C LYS A 360 -16.02 -25.65 3.25
N ILE A 361 -16.85 -24.63 3.40
CA ILE A 361 -16.41 -23.22 3.25
C ILE A 361 -16.00 -22.70 4.62
N GLY A 362 -14.76 -22.27 4.75
CA GLY A 362 -14.23 -21.68 5.98
C GLY A 362 -13.72 -20.25 5.78
N LEU A 363 -13.44 -19.60 6.90
CA LEU A 363 -12.86 -18.26 6.94
C LEU A 363 -11.47 -18.31 7.59
N ILE A 364 -10.51 -17.56 7.04
CA ILE A 364 -9.22 -17.32 7.68
C ILE A 364 -9.06 -15.82 7.84
N GLY A 365 -9.04 -15.34 9.08
CA GLY A 365 -8.88 -13.92 9.37
C GLY A 365 -7.57 -13.63 10.07
N HIS A 366 -6.83 -12.63 9.57
CA HIS A 366 -5.61 -12.13 10.18
C HIS A 366 -5.88 -10.83 10.94
N SER A 367 -5.39 -10.71 12.16
CA SER A 367 -5.52 -9.50 12.99
C SER A 367 -6.99 -9.07 13.12
N GLU A 368 -7.41 -7.89 12.66
CA GLU A 368 -8.83 -7.49 12.59
C GLU A 368 -9.69 -8.54 11.86
N GLY A 369 -9.16 -9.18 10.81
CA GLY A 369 -9.86 -10.28 10.14
C GLY A 369 -10.19 -11.44 11.06
N GLY A 370 -9.38 -11.64 12.13
CA GLY A 370 -9.65 -12.60 13.20
C GLY A 370 -10.79 -12.19 14.12
N VAL A 371 -11.20 -10.91 14.14
CA VAL A 371 -12.44 -10.43 14.75
C VAL A 371 -13.62 -10.64 13.81
N ILE A 372 -13.43 -10.33 12.52
CA ILE A 372 -14.48 -10.44 11.50
C ILE A 372 -14.92 -11.87 11.27
N ALA A 373 -13.99 -12.84 11.25
CA ALA A 373 -14.34 -14.24 11.02
C ALA A 373 -15.35 -14.79 12.05
N PRO A 374 -15.18 -14.62 13.38
CA PRO A 374 -16.21 -14.96 14.36
C PRO A 374 -17.52 -14.17 14.20
N MET A 375 -17.46 -12.86 13.85
CA MET A 375 -18.68 -12.05 13.61
C MET A 375 -19.54 -12.68 12.51
N VAL A 376 -18.92 -13.11 11.42
CA VAL A 376 -19.63 -13.78 10.32
C VAL A 376 -20.11 -15.17 10.75
N ALA A 377 -19.23 -16.01 11.28
CA ALA A 377 -19.56 -17.39 11.65
C ALA A 377 -20.65 -17.48 12.74
N SER A 378 -20.77 -16.48 13.61
CA SER A 378 -21.80 -16.42 14.64
C SER A 378 -23.22 -16.21 14.11
N THR A 379 -23.35 -15.79 12.83
CA THR A 379 -24.64 -15.40 12.22
C THR A 379 -24.87 -16.03 10.84
N ASP A 380 -23.86 -16.67 10.27
CA ASP A 380 -23.93 -17.31 8.95
C ASP A 380 -23.68 -18.81 9.08
N PRO A 381 -24.74 -19.66 8.94
CA PRO A 381 -24.59 -21.11 8.99
C PRO A 381 -23.83 -21.67 7.77
N GLY A 382 -23.57 -20.86 6.74
CA GLY A 382 -22.74 -21.21 5.59
C GLY A 382 -21.27 -21.46 5.93
N VAL A 383 -20.80 -20.95 7.07
CA VAL A 383 -19.41 -21.10 7.51
C VAL A 383 -19.20 -22.42 8.23
N ALA A 384 -18.38 -23.31 7.66
CA ALA A 384 -18.09 -24.63 8.19
C ALA A 384 -17.01 -24.63 9.29
N PHE A 385 -16.07 -23.70 9.25
CA PHE A 385 -14.99 -23.55 10.24
C PHE A 385 -14.35 -22.17 10.12
N ILE A 386 -13.61 -21.75 11.16
CA ILE A 386 -12.82 -20.52 11.13
C ILE A 386 -11.39 -20.74 11.63
N VAL A 387 -10.46 -19.96 11.07
CA VAL A 387 -9.08 -19.84 11.54
C VAL A 387 -8.84 -18.37 11.90
N MET A 388 -8.46 -18.11 13.13
CA MET A 388 -8.06 -16.79 13.63
C MET A 388 -6.53 -16.76 13.68
N MET A 389 -5.91 -15.97 12.82
CA MET A 389 -4.47 -15.72 12.79
C MET A 389 -4.20 -14.39 13.50
N ALA A 390 -3.57 -14.43 14.65
CA ALA A 390 -3.32 -13.25 15.49
C ALA A 390 -4.58 -12.41 15.72
N GLY A 391 -5.73 -13.09 15.87
CA GLY A 391 -7.03 -12.46 16.08
C GLY A 391 -7.21 -12.00 17.53
N PRO A 392 -7.75 -10.79 17.75
CA PRO A 392 -8.09 -10.29 19.08
C PRO A 392 -9.10 -11.15 19.85
N GLY A 393 -8.87 -11.29 21.16
CA GLY A 393 -9.80 -11.92 22.10
C GLY A 393 -10.40 -10.94 23.11
N VAL A 394 -9.87 -9.71 23.16
CA VAL A 394 -10.30 -8.60 24.03
C VAL A 394 -10.65 -7.36 23.19
N PRO A 395 -11.33 -6.34 23.75
CA PRO A 395 -11.63 -5.10 23.04
C PRO A 395 -10.40 -4.40 22.46
N GLY A 396 -10.59 -3.66 21.36
CA GLY A 396 -9.51 -2.97 20.67
C GLY A 396 -8.78 -1.96 21.55
N GLU A 397 -9.45 -1.29 22.47
CA GLU A 397 -8.80 -0.37 23.42
C GLU A 397 -7.73 -1.07 24.27
N ASP A 398 -8.05 -2.26 24.81
CA ASP A 398 -7.11 -3.02 25.62
C ASP A 398 -5.92 -3.53 24.81
N ILE A 399 -6.15 -3.87 23.54
CA ILE A 399 -5.09 -4.25 22.60
C ILE A 399 -4.14 -3.09 22.32
N ILE A 400 -4.67 -1.92 21.97
CA ILE A 400 -3.86 -0.75 21.62
C ILE A 400 -2.99 -0.32 22.80
N VAL A 401 -3.52 -0.33 24.01
CA VAL A 401 -2.74 0.03 25.21
C VAL A 401 -1.60 -0.95 25.46
N GLU A 402 -1.88 -2.26 25.43
CA GLU A 402 -0.87 -3.29 25.63
C GLU A 402 0.18 -3.31 24.53
N GLN A 403 -0.27 -3.17 23.27
CA GLN A 403 0.61 -3.03 22.10
C GLN A 403 1.57 -1.85 22.24
N THR A 404 1.07 -0.68 22.72
CA THR A 404 1.89 0.52 22.91
C THR A 404 3.01 0.24 23.91
N LEU A 405 2.70 -0.38 25.05
CA LEU A 405 3.68 -0.76 26.05
C LEU A 405 4.75 -1.70 25.47
N LEU A 406 4.31 -2.82 24.89
CA LEU A 406 5.22 -3.87 24.42
C LEU A 406 6.12 -3.42 23.25
N ILE A 407 5.59 -2.59 22.33
CA ILE A 407 6.39 -2.06 21.22
C ILE A 407 7.40 -1.03 21.71
N ALA A 408 7.05 -0.19 22.69
CA ALA A 408 7.98 0.77 23.30
C ALA A 408 9.14 0.05 23.98
N GLU A 409 8.87 -0.97 24.80
CA GLU A 409 9.90 -1.81 25.42
C GLU A 409 10.80 -2.49 24.39
N ALA A 410 10.21 -3.08 23.35
CA ALA A 410 10.96 -3.71 22.27
C ALA A 410 11.78 -2.70 21.44
N GLY A 411 11.39 -1.44 21.46
CA GLY A 411 12.11 -0.29 20.89
C GLY A 411 13.29 0.17 21.75
N GLY A 412 13.41 -0.35 23.00
CA GLY A 412 14.49 -0.02 23.91
C GLY A 412 14.15 1.03 24.98
N GLU A 413 12.88 1.43 25.09
CA GLU A 413 12.40 2.28 26.17
C GLU A 413 12.40 1.50 27.49
N SER A 414 12.60 2.20 28.61
CA SER A 414 12.46 1.59 29.93
C SER A 414 10.99 1.23 30.21
N HIS A 415 10.74 0.28 31.08
CA HIS A 415 9.39 -0.12 31.47
C HIS A 415 8.55 1.06 31.95
N ASP A 416 9.12 1.96 32.77
CA ASP A 416 8.43 3.14 33.27
C ASP A 416 8.03 4.12 32.14
N GLU A 417 8.87 4.28 31.12
CA GLU A 417 8.58 5.09 29.95
C GLU A 417 7.48 4.45 29.07
N ALA A 418 7.55 3.14 28.88
CA ALA A 418 6.56 2.38 28.15
C ALA A 418 5.19 2.38 28.85
N GLU A 419 5.15 2.21 30.18
CA GLU A 419 3.91 2.35 30.98
C GLU A 419 3.32 3.75 30.87
N LYS A 420 4.16 4.78 30.89
CA LYS A 420 3.70 6.16 30.69
C LYS A 420 3.09 6.36 29.30
N ALA A 421 3.73 5.86 28.25
CA ALA A 421 3.20 5.92 26.88
C ALA A 421 1.84 5.20 26.77
N ALA A 422 1.71 4.01 27.35
CA ALA A 422 0.47 3.25 27.41
C ALA A 422 -0.65 3.98 28.19
N ALA A 423 -0.30 4.67 29.28
CA ALA A 423 -1.24 5.47 30.04
C ALA A 423 -1.70 6.73 29.28
N GLU A 424 -0.81 7.34 28.51
CA GLU A 424 -1.13 8.46 27.62
C GLU A 424 -2.05 8.01 26.48
N GLU A 425 -1.76 6.87 25.86
CA GLU A 425 -2.63 6.26 24.84
C GLU A 425 -4.03 5.99 25.38
N ARG A 426 -4.15 5.39 26.59
CA ARG A 426 -5.45 5.15 27.24
C ARG A 426 -6.26 6.44 27.45
N LYS A 427 -5.63 7.57 27.75
CA LYS A 427 -6.32 8.86 27.85
C LYS A 427 -6.90 9.29 26.51
N ILE A 428 -6.15 9.14 25.41
CA ILE A 428 -6.63 9.47 24.06
C ILE A 428 -7.82 8.59 23.70
N LEU A 429 -7.72 7.26 23.91
CA LEU A 429 -8.80 6.31 23.65
C LEU A 429 -10.08 6.69 24.43
N THR A 430 -9.95 7.01 25.72
CA THR A 430 -11.07 7.45 26.55
C THR A 430 -11.75 8.72 26.00
N LEU A 431 -10.98 9.69 25.49
CA LEU A 431 -11.55 10.89 24.86
C LEU A 431 -12.30 10.56 23.56
N VAL A 432 -11.76 9.62 22.75
CA VAL A 432 -12.41 9.15 21.53
C VAL A 432 -13.74 8.46 21.84
N GLU A 433 -13.78 7.60 22.87
CA GLU A 433 -14.99 6.90 23.32
C GLU A 433 -16.05 7.85 23.85
N GLN A 434 -15.65 8.87 24.60
CA GLN A 434 -16.55 9.91 25.10
C GLN A 434 -17.08 10.84 24.01
N GLY A 435 -16.62 10.67 22.75
CA GLY A 435 -17.04 11.51 21.63
C GLY A 435 -16.58 12.96 21.75
N LYS A 436 -15.42 13.17 22.40
CA LYS A 436 -14.86 14.51 22.57
C LYS A 436 -14.58 15.18 21.22
N ASP A 437 -14.64 16.50 21.21
CA ASP A 437 -14.43 17.27 20.00
C ASP A 437 -12.96 17.30 19.56
N ASN A 438 -12.72 17.76 18.35
CA ASN A 438 -11.38 17.79 17.76
C ASN A 438 -10.41 18.70 18.53
N ALA A 439 -10.90 19.70 19.28
CA ALA A 439 -10.04 20.60 20.05
C ALA A 439 -9.51 19.91 21.31
N GLU A 440 -10.34 19.13 22.00
CA GLU A 440 -9.91 18.31 23.15
C GLU A 440 -8.94 17.20 22.70
N LEU A 441 -9.22 16.52 21.58
CA LEU A 441 -8.33 15.52 20.99
C LEU A 441 -6.99 16.14 20.55
N ALA A 442 -7.01 17.31 19.90
CA ALA A 442 -5.80 18.03 19.52
C ALA A 442 -4.93 18.38 20.72
N LYS A 443 -5.55 18.82 21.81
CA LYS A 443 -4.83 19.14 23.06
C LYS A 443 -4.15 17.88 23.62
N ALA A 444 -4.87 16.77 23.74
CA ALA A 444 -4.31 15.52 24.26
C ALA A 444 -3.17 15.00 23.37
N LEU A 445 -3.34 15.03 22.05
CA LEU A 445 -2.29 14.62 21.11
C LEU A 445 -1.04 15.50 21.20
N ARG A 446 -1.17 16.82 21.45
CA ARG A 446 -0.02 17.70 21.66
C ARG A 446 0.71 17.43 22.97
N GLU A 447 -0.03 17.09 24.03
CA GLU A 447 0.58 16.67 25.31
C GLU A 447 1.48 15.42 25.14
N VAL A 448 1.08 14.50 24.26
CA VAL A 448 1.84 13.26 23.97
C VAL A 448 2.96 13.49 22.95
N LEU A 449 2.64 14.11 21.82
CA LEU A 449 3.56 14.24 20.69
C LEU A 449 4.49 15.47 20.78
N GLY A 450 4.16 16.41 21.68
CA GLY A 450 4.88 17.66 21.90
C GLY A 450 4.39 18.84 21.03
N ASP A 451 4.59 20.05 21.54
CA ASP A 451 4.09 21.30 20.95
C ASP A 451 4.68 21.65 19.58
N LYS A 452 5.82 21.06 19.22
CA LYS A 452 6.51 21.31 17.94
C LYS A 452 5.98 20.48 16.77
N VAL A 453 5.05 19.56 17.02
CA VAL A 453 4.47 18.72 15.97
C VAL A 453 3.60 19.59 15.05
N PRO A 454 3.77 19.47 13.71
CA PRO A 454 3.00 20.26 12.75
C PRO A 454 1.48 20.05 12.90
N GLU A 455 0.71 21.13 12.76
CA GLU A 455 -0.76 21.10 12.80
C GLU A 455 -1.36 20.05 11.84
N ALA A 456 -0.78 19.91 10.65
CA ALA A 456 -1.21 18.91 9.67
C ALA A 456 -1.11 17.47 10.20
N THR A 457 -0.07 17.16 11.01
CA THR A 457 0.11 15.85 11.64
C THR A 457 -0.96 15.62 12.71
N ILE A 458 -1.23 16.60 13.56
CA ILE A 458 -2.29 16.53 14.57
C ILE A 458 -3.65 16.29 13.91
N ASN A 459 -3.98 17.07 12.86
CA ASN A 459 -5.24 16.92 12.14
C ASN A 459 -5.37 15.55 11.44
N ALA A 460 -4.28 15.00 10.91
CA ALA A 460 -4.25 13.66 10.33
C ALA A 460 -4.52 12.58 11.41
N GLN A 461 -3.90 12.70 12.57
CA GLN A 461 -4.15 11.80 13.70
C GLN A 461 -5.60 11.88 14.18
N ILE A 462 -6.14 13.10 14.39
CA ILE A 462 -7.55 13.28 14.77
C ILE A 462 -8.47 12.60 13.75
N LYS A 463 -8.24 12.82 12.46
CA LYS A 463 -9.03 12.19 11.40
C LYS A 463 -9.00 10.66 11.48
N ALA A 464 -7.83 10.07 11.78
CA ALA A 464 -7.68 8.63 11.92
C ALA A 464 -8.44 8.08 13.13
N ILE A 465 -8.20 8.63 14.33
CA ILE A 465 -8.81 8.17 15.59
C ILE A 465 -10.30 8.51 15.70
N SER A 466 -10.79 9.48 14.92
CA SER A 466 -12.22 9.84 14.87
C SER A 466 -12.99 9.10 13.77
N SER A 467 -12.31 8.25 12.98
CA SER A 467 -12.96 7.49 11.89
C SER A 467 -14.02 6.52 12.44
N PRO A 468 -15.09 6.22 11.68
CA PRO A 468 -16.10 5.24 12.09
C PRO A 468 -15.50 3.88 12.42
N TRP A 469 -14.50 3.44 11.61
CA TRP A 469 -13.79 2.20 11.84
C TRP A 469 -13.08 2.18 13.20
N TYR A 470 -12.29 3.22 13.52
CA TYR A 470 -11.50 3.24 14.76
C TYR A 470 -12.40 3.22 15.99
N ARG A 471 -13.51 4.00 15.97
CA ARG A 471 -14.50 4.06 17.07
C ARG A 471 -15.17 2.70 17.31
N GLU A 472 -15.54 1.97 16.24
CA GLU A 472 -16.10 0.64 16.40
C GLU A 472 -15.05 -0.35 16.89
N PHE A 473 -13.83 -0.33 16.31
CA PHE A 473 -12.77 -1.25 16.64
C PHE A 473 -12.37 -1.20 18.11
N ILE A 474 -12.20 0.01 18.69
CA ILE A 474 -11.77 0.14 20.10
C ILE A 474 -12.82 -0.36 21.08
N GLN A 475 -14.11 -0.24 20.75
CA GLN A 475 -15.23 -0.60 21.63
C GLN A 475 -15.72 -2.03 21.44
N TYR A 476 -15.46 -2.64 20.28
CA TYR A 476 -16.00 -3.97 19.99
C TYR A 476 -15.36 -5.05 20.86
N ASP A 477 -16.19 -5.78 21.64
CA ASP A 477 -15.76 -6.97 22.39
C ASP A 477 -15.89 -8.23 21.51
N PRO A 478 -14.76 -8.84 21.06
CA PRO A 478 -14.76 -10.06 20.26
C PRO A 478 -15.46 -11.25 20.93
N ALA A 479 -15.49 -11.27 22.26
CA ALA A 479 -16.20 -12.31 23.02
C ALA A 479 -17.70 -12.33 22.70
N THR A 480 -18.28 -11.21 22.24
CA THR A 480 -19.69 -11.12 21.84
C THR A 480 -20.02 -12.08 20.67
N ALA A 481 -19.14 -12.16 19.68
CA ALA A 481 -19.28 -13.11 18.57
C ALA A 481 -18.80 -14.51 18.96
N LEU A 482 -17.64 -14.63 19.59
CA LEU A 482 -17.03 -15.92 19.97
C LEU A 482 -17.96 -16.80 20.82
N ARG A 483 -18.73 -16.20 21.74
CA ARG A 483 -19.75 -16.91 22.54
C ARG A 483 -20.90 -17.49 21.73
N LYS A 484 -21.00 -17.17 20.44
CA LYS A 484 -22.06 -17.67 19.54
C LYS A 484 -21.52 -18.56 18.43
N VAL A 485 -20.19 -18.71 18.32
CA VAL A 485 -19.57 -19.56 17.29
C VAL A 485 -19.78 -21.03 17.63
N ALA A 486 -20.47 -21.75 16.76
CA ALA A 486 -20.74 -23.16 16.90
C ALA A 486 -19.84 -24.05 16.02
N CYS A 487 -19.28 -23.52 14.95
CA CYS A 487 -18.38 -24.25 14.05
C CYS A 487 -16.98 -24.46 14.68
N PRO A 488 -16.16 -25.38 14.16
CA PRO A 488 -14.78 -25.58 14.57
C PRO A 488 -13.95 -24.29 14.46
N VAL A 489 -13.08 -24.05 15.46
CA VAL A 489 -12.22 -22.87 15.54
C VAL A 489 -10.77 -23.27 15.74
N LEU A 490 -9.87 -22.71 14.94
CA LEU A 490 -8.43 -22.69 15.20
C LEU A 490 -8.00 -21.24 15.48
N ALA A 491 -7.50 -20.95 16.67
CA ALA A 491 -6.94 -19.65 17.01
C ALA A 491 -5.43 -19.80 17.24
N LEU A 492 -4.66 -19.03 16.48
CA LEU A 492 -3.19 -19.04 16.50
C LEU A 492 -2.68 -17.64 16.76
N ILE A 493 -1.73 -17.49 17.67
CA ILE A 493 -0.97 -16.25 17.90
C ILE A 493 0.51 -16.60 18.05
N GLY A 494 1.39 -15.77 17.54
CA GLY A 494 2.82 -15.94 17.70
C GLY A 494 3.28 -15.60 19.13
N GLU A 495 4.22 -16.36 19.70
CA GLU A 495 4.79 -16.09 21.02
C GLU A 495 5.34 -14.65 21.14
N LYS A 496 5.87 -14.11 20.04
CA LYS A 496 6.47 -12.78 19.96
C LYS A 496 5.57 -11.76 19.26
N ASP A 497 4.28 -12.00 19.30
CA ASP A 497 3.30 -11.03 18.78
C ASP A 497 3.14 -9.88 19.79
N LEU A 498 3.67 -8.71 19.45
CA LEU A 498 3.56 -7.50 20.27
C LEU A 498 2.35 -6.64 19.91
N GLN A 499 1.64 -6.97 18.81
CA GLN A 499 0.45 -6.23 18.38
C GLN A 499 -0.84 -6.85 18.93
N VAL A 500 -0.90 -8.18 18.98
CA VAL A 500 -2.00 -8.94 19.60
C VAL A 500 -1.35 -9.97 20.54
N PRO A 501 -0.96 -9.56 21.77
CA PRO A 501 -0.15 -10.40 22.66
C PRO A 501 -0.87 -11.70 23.04
N PRO A 502 -0.19 -12.87 22.95
CA PRO A 502 -0.81 -14.17 23.20
C PRO A 502 -1.31 -14.33 24.63
N ASN A 503 -0.57 -13.81 25.62
CA ASN A 503 -0.92 -13.89 27.04
C ASN A 503 -2.22 -13.14 27.38
N GLN A 504 -2.56 -12.07 26.66
CA GLN A 504 -3.81 -11.33 26.82
C GLN A 504 -4.95 -11.99 26.04
N ASN A 505 -4.72 -12.42 24.80
CA ASN A 505 -5.76 -12.75 23.84
C ASN A 505 -6.14 -14.23 23.82
N LEU A 506 -5.19 -15.18 23.86
CA LEU A 506 -5.51 -16.63 23.81
C LEU A 506 -6.40 -17.08 24.98
N PRO A 507 -6.15 -16.67 26.26
CA PRO A 507 -7.06 -17.02 27.36
C PRO A 507 -8.47 -16.46 27.19
N ALA A 508 -8.59 -15.23 26.65
CA ALA A 508 -9.88 -14.59 26.42
C ALA A 508 -10.69 -15.32 25.32
N ILE A 509 -10.05 -15.68 24.20
CA ILE A 509 -10.65 -16.49 23.13
C ILE A 509 -11.13 -17.84 23.68
N ARG A 510 -10.27 -18.57 24.39
CA ARG A 510 -10.60 -19.86 24.99
C ARG A 510 -11.82 -19.75 25.90
N LYS A 511 -11.82 -18.78 26.83
CA LYS A 511 -12.93 -18.53 27.75
C LYS A 511 -14.24 -18.24 27.02
N ALA A 512 -14.20 -17.45 25.95
CA ALA A 512 -15.39 -17.12 25.17
C ALA A 512 -15.95 -18.35 24.42
N LEU A 513 -15.08 -19.18 23.83
CA LEU A 513 -15.47 -20.41 23.13
C LEU A 513 -15.98 -21.48 24.11
N GLU A 514 -15.41 -21.62 25.29
CA GLU A 514 -15.94 -22.50 26.34
C GLU A 514 -17.34 -22.06 26.78
N ALA A 515 -17.54 -20.74 26.94
CA ALA A 515 -18.84 -20.19 27.31
C ALA A 515 -19.93 -20.38 26.23
N SER A 516 -19.55 -20.53 24.96
CA SER A 516 -20.49 -20.90 23.88
C SER A 516 -20.94 -22.36 23.93
N GLY A 517 -20.26 -23.20 24.68
CA GLY A 517 -20.40 -24.65 24.67
C GLY A 517 -19.71 -25.33 23.49
N ASN A 518 -18.97 -24.60 22.67
CA ASN A 518 -18.18 -25.17 21.58
C ASN A 518 -17.09 -26.08 22.14
N LYS A 519 -17.00 -27.30 21.62
CA LYS A 519 -16.00 -28.31 22.03
C LYS A 519 -14.98 -28.60 20.92
N ASN A 520 -15.16 -27.99 19.74
CA ASN A 520 -14.32 -28.18 18.57
C ASN A 520 -13.44 -26.95 18.35
N PHE A 521 -12.52 -26.68 19.26
CA PHE A 521 -11.57 -25.60 19.05
C PHE A 521 -10.16 -25.98 19.51
N GLU A 522 -9.19 -25.40 18.83
CA GLU A 522 -7.78 -25.38 19.21
C GLU A 522 -7.35 -23.92 19.38
N VAL A 523 -6.64 -23.64 20.47
CA VAL A 523 -6.13 -22.29 20.79
C VAL A 523 -4.67 -22.45 21.16
N ASP A 524 -3.78 -22.09 20.23
CA ASP A 524 -2.35 -22.40 20.32
C ASP A 524 -1.48 -21.14 20.16
N GLU A 525 -0.44 -21.08 20.97
CA GLU A 525 0.67 -20.16 20.81
C GLU A 525 1.75 -20.82 19.95
N LEU A 526 2.22 -20.09 18.92
CA LEU A 526 3.28 -20.57 18.04
C LEU A 526 4.64 -19.99 18.44
N PRO A 527 5.60 -20.83 18.87
CA PRO A 527 6.85 -20.36 19.43
C PRO A 527 7.71 -19.61 18.40
N GLY A 528 8.33 -18.52 18.86
CA GLY A 528 9.27 -17.72 18.09
C GLY A 528 8.69 -16.92 16.93
N LEU A 529 7.35 -16.82 16.77
CA LEU A 529 6.70 -16.12 15.68
C LEU A 529 6.16 -14.76 16.12
N ASN A 530 6.22 -13.76 15.23
CA ASN A 530 5.65 -12.43 15.41
C ASN A 530 4.20 -12.33 14.91
N HIS A 531 3.66 -11.13 14.87
CA HIS A 531 2.29 -10.84 14.39
C HIS A 531 2.00 -11.30 12.96
N LEU A 532 2.99 -11.26 12.08
CA LEU A 532 2.90 -11.74 10.69
C LEU A 532 3.21 -13.25 10.56
N PHE A 533 3.36 -13.96 11.68
CA PHE A 533 3.80 -15.36 11.72
C PHE A 533 5.19 -15.59 11.11
N GLN A 534 6.06 -14.60 11.15
CA GLN A 534 7.46 -14.71 10.75
C GLN A 534 8.32 -15.17 11.92
N PRO A 535 9.39 -15.95 11.69
CA PRO A 535 10.39 -16.23 12.72
C PRO A 535 11.09 -14.93 13.15
N ALA A 536 10.89 -14.49 14.39
CA ALA A 536 11.35 -13.20 14.90
C ALA A 536 12.31 -13.34 16.07
N LYS A 537 13.12 -12.29 16.32
CA LYS A 537 14.00 -12.19 17.50
C LYS A 537 13.29 -11.49 18.65
N SER A 538 12.82 -10.27 18.44
CA SER A 538 12.08 -9.47 19.42
C SER A 538 10.58 -9.45 19.17
N GLY A 539 10.14 -9.60 17.93
CA GLY A 539 8.74 -9.42 17.49
C GLY A 539 8.38 -7.99 17.13
N ALA A 540 9.31 -7.05 17.30
CA ALA A 540 9.09 -5.66 16.96
C ALA A 540 8.76 -5.48 15.46
N PRO A 541 7.82 -4.58 15.10
CA PRO A 541 7.50 -4.30 13.71
C PRO A 541 8.69 -3.87 12.85
N SER A 542 9.73 -3.30 13.46
CA SER A 542 10.99 -2.94 12.80
C SER A 542 11.75 -4.15 12.20
N GLU A 543 11.53 -5.36 12.71
CA GLU A 543 12.14 -6.58 12.16
C GLU A 543 11.49 -7.09 10.87
N TYR A 544 10.23 -6.73 10.59
CA TYR A 544 9.45 -7.32 9.48
C TYR A 544 10.17 -7.25 8.14
N GLY A 545 10.83 -6.13 7.89
CA GLY A 545 11.59 -5.96 6.67
C GLY A 545 12.85 -6.80 6.56
N GLU A 546 13.49 -7.15 7.66
CA GLU A 546 14.75 -7.92 7.69
C GLU A 546 14.51 -9.43 7.54
N ILE A 547 13.34 -9.92 7.92
CA ILE A 547 12.99 -11.34 7.85
C ILE A 547 12.67 -11.74 6.41
N GLU A 548 13.38 -12.73 5.85
CA GLU A 548 13.16 -13.18 4.47
C GLU A 548 11.83 -13.94 4.28
N LEU A 549 11.42 -14.72 5.28
CA LEU A 549 10.17 -15.49 5.22
C LEU A 549 8.96 -14.59 5.45
N THR A 550 7.96 -14.74 4.61
CA THR A 550 6.68 -14.01 4.75
C THR A 550 5.77 -14.66 5.80
N ILE A 551 5.71 -16.00 5.83
CA ILE A 551 4.98 -16.77 6.83
C ILE A 551 5.81 -18.01 7.17
N SER A 552 5.94 -18.37 8.45
CA SER A 552 6.62 -19.57 8.89
C SER A 552 5.96 -20.83 8.31
N PRO A 553 6.76 -21.80 7.80
CA PRO A 553 6.25 -23.09 7.38
C PRO A 553 5.45 -23.82 8.47
N ILE A 554 5.77 -23.60 9.73
CA ILE A 554 5.06 -24.20 10.89
C ILE A 554 3.61 -23.70 10.91
N ALA A 555 3.39 -22.39 10.74
CA ALA A 555 2.06 -21.80 10.69
C ALA A 555 1.27 -22.28 9.45
N LEU A 556 1.91 -22.26 8.27
CA LEU A 556 1.31 -22.72 7.01
C LEU A 556 0.84 -24.19 7.10
N GLU A 557 1.68 -25.08 7.63
CA GLU A 557 1.36 -26.49 7.78
C GLU A 557 0.27 -26.72 8.85
N LYS A 558 0.35 -26.03 9.99
CA LYS A 558 -0.68 -26.12 11.05
C LYS A 558 -2.05 -25.76 10.51
N ILE A 559 -2.16 -24.63 9.79
CA ILE A 559 -3.41 -24.14 9.20
C ILE A 559 -3.94 -25.14 8.17
N SER A 560 -3.12 -25.54 7.19
CA SER A 560 -3.57 -26.42 6.11
C SER A 560 -3.97 -27.81 6.63
N SER A 561 -3.16 -28.39 7.50
CA SER A 561 -3.43 -29.71 8.08
C SER A 561 -4.68 -29.73 8.95
N TRP A 562 -4.94 -28.63 9.68
CA TRP A 562 -6.14 -28.49 10.49
C TRP A 562 -7.38 -28.36 9.61
N ILE A 563 -7.36 -27.51 8.57
CA ILE A 563 -8.49 -27.33 7.63
C ILE A 563 -8.89 -28.64 6.96
N LEU A 564 -7.92 -29.43 6.47
CA LEU A 564 -8.16 -30.67 5.77
C LEU A 564 -8.78 -31.77 6.66
N LYS A 565 -8.67 -31.65 7.98
CA LYS A 565 -9.28 -32.57 8.96
C LYS A 565 -10.71 -32.18 9.32
N GLN A 566 -11.18 -30.96 8.97
CA GLN A 566 -12.51 -30.53 9.37
C GLN A 566 -13.60 -31.33 8.65
N PRO A 567 -14.62 -31.81 9.38
CA PRO A 567 -15.77 -32.43 8.76
C PRO A 567 -16.58 -31.41 7.94
N PRO A 568 -17.39 -31.86 6.98
CA PRO A 568 -18.37 -30.96 6.39
C PRO A 568 -19.34 -30.47 7.48
N ARG A 569 -19.87 -29.26 7.30
CA ARG A 569 -20.95 -28.75 8.15
C ARG A 569 -22.19 -29.62 8.01
N ASN A 570 -22.96 -29.74 9.07
CA ASN A 570 -24.24 -30.47 9.08
C ASN A 570 -25.32 -29.76 8.29
#